data_255d8788614cec1297e6fa02c02eb3f3
#
_entry.id   255d8788614cec1297e6fa02c02eb3f3
#
_cell.length_a   1.000
_cell.length_b   1.000
_cell.length_c   1.000
_cell.angle_alpha   90.00
_cell.angle_beta   90.00
_cell.angle_gamma   90.00
#
_symmetry.space_group_name_H-M   'P 1'
#
loop_
_entity.id
_entity.type
_entity.pdbx_description
1 polymer ?
#
loop_
_entity_poly.entity_id
_entity_poly.type
_entity_poly.pdbx_seq_one_letter_code
_entity_poly.pdbx_strand_id
1 'polypeptide(L)'
;MNPYLSSSSLKRIAKGQLLGRYSSVIFVFLLHMLCLVSLQMLVSLVLAPTNMMKFILYYAALYLVFIVSGFFKAGEAYVYLKIASNQPVTVSDLFYCFRGESNRTAYIQIRLAAIQLFTVLPAATYSILFLENTSLFAVDGIYLLLSLLGTVISVFVDLLF
;
A
#
# COMPACT_ATOMS: atom_id res chain seq x y z
N MET A 1 3.56 12.45 40.62
CA MET A 1 3.77 11.19 39.88
C MET A 1 3.25 11.41 38.46
N ASN A 2 4.12 11.40 37.44
CA ASN A 2 3.68 11.56 36.05
C ASN A 2 2.93 10.28 35.64
N PRO A 3 1.64 10.37 35.27
CA PRO A 3 0.84 9.20 34.86
C PRO A 3 1.21 8.66 33.49
N TYR A 4 2.14 9.31 32.78
CA TYR A 4 2.57 8.91 31.45
C TYR A 4 3.76 7.97 31.52
N LEU A 5 3.59 6.78 30.95
CA LEU A 5 4.67 5.81 30.77
C LEU A 5 5.80 6.44 29.94
N SER A 6 7.06 6.28 30.36
CA SER A 6 8.18 6.76 29.58
C SER A 6 8.27 6.04 28.22
N SER A 7 8.79 6.68 27.18
CA SER A 7 8.95 6.08 25.85
C SER A 7 9.74 4.75 25.88
N SER A 8 10.69 4.62 26.81
CA SER A 8 11.47 3.39 27.00
C SER A 8 10.63 2.25 27.58
N SER A 9 9.72 2.55 28.52
CA SER A 9 8.80 1.54 29.09
C SER A 9 7.76 1.10 28.09
N LEU A 10 7.23 1.99 27.25
CA LEU A 10 6.33 1.66 26.15
C LEU A 10 6.99 0.73 25.13
N LYS A 11 8.23 1.03 24.72
CA LYS A 11 9.00 0.17 23.82
C LYS A 11 9.26 -1.23 24.42
N ARG A 12 9.53 -1.31 25.72
CA ARG A 12 9.74 -2.59 26.42
C ARG A 12 8.47 -3.43 26.45
N ILE A 13 7.32 -2.82 26.73
CA ILE A 13 6.01 -3.50 26.73
C ILE A 13 5.67 -3.99 25.32
N ALA A 14 5.80 -3.13 24.30
CA ALA A 14 5.54 -3.51 22.92
C ALA A 14 6.45 -4.66 22.45
N LYS A 15 7.73 -4.63 22.81
CA LYS A 15 8.67 -5.72 22.50
C LYS A 15 8.29 -7.01 23.22
N GLY A 16 7.83 -6.93 24.46
CA GLY A 16 7.35 -8.08 25.23
C GLY A 16 6.11 -8.73 24.59
N GLN A 17 5.18 -7.94 24.09
CA GLN A 17 3.96 -8.43 23.42
C GLN A 17 4.25 -9.08 22.05
N LEU A 18 5.30 -8.64 21.37
CA LEU A 18 5.77 -9.21 20.11
C LEU A 18 6.55 -10.52 20.31
N LEU A 19 7.12 -10.77 21.50
CA LEU A 19 7.89 -11.97 21.78
C LEU A 19 7.01 -13.22 21.59
N GLY A 20 7.44 -14.12 20.71
CA GLY A 20 6.72 -15.33 20.31
C GLY A 20 5.69 -15.14 19.18
N ARG A 21 5.43 -13.92 18.71
CA ARG A 21 4.46 -13.61 17.64
C ARG A 21 5.07 -13.02 16.39
N TYR A 22 6.40 -12.88 16.33
CA TYR A 22 7.11 -12.33 15.18
C TYR A 22 6.83 -13.09 13.89
N SER A 23 6.76 -14.43 13.96
CA SER A 23 6.49 -15.27 12.79
C SER A 23 5.11 -14.94 12.17
N SER A 24 4.09 -14.75 13.00
CA SER A 24 2.74 -14.39 12.52
C SER A 24 2.72 -13.00 11.87
N VAL A 25 3.41 -12.02 12.45
CA VAL A 25 3.50 -10.65 11.89
C VAL A 25 4.23 -10.67 10.55
N ILE A 26 5.39 -11.34 10.50
CA ILE A 26 6.19 -11.45 9.27
C ILE A 26 5.39 -12.17 8.18
N PHE A 27 4.67 -13.25 8.54
CA PHE A 27 3.86 -14.01 7.60
C PHE A 27 2.72 -13.17 7.02
N VAL A 28 1.99 -12.41 7.86
CA VAL A 28 0.91 -11.50 7.42
C VAL A 28 1.45 -10.44 6.47
N PHE A 29 2.60 -9.82 6.82
CA PHE A 29 3.25 -8.83 5.97
C PHE A 29 3.70 -9.41 4.62
N LEU A 30 4.35 -10.57 4.63
CA LEU A 30 4.79 -11.26 3.41
C LEU A 30 3.60 -11.66 2.53
N LEU A 31 2.51 -12.15 3.13
CA LEU A 31 1.29 -12.51 2.40
C LEU A 31 0.67 -11.27 1.74
N HIS A 32 0.59 -10.16 2.46
CA HIS A 32 0.11 -8.88 1.92
C HIS A 32 0.96 -8.46 0.71
N MET A 33 2.28 -8.40 0.87
CA MET A 33 3.21 -8.04 -0.21
C MET A 33 3.08 -8.98 -1.42
N LEU A 34 3.00 -10.28 -1.19
CA LEU A 34 2.84 -11.27 -2.25
C LEU A 34 1.55 -11.03 -3.04
N CYS A 35 0.43 -10.82 -2.35
CA CYS A 35 -0.87 -10.53 -2.99
C CYS A 35 -0.81 -9.26 -3.84
N LEU A 36 -0.23 -8.18 -3.33
CA LEU A 36 -0.14 -6.92 -4.06
C LEU A 36 0.76 -7.03 -5.28
N VAL A 37 1.95 -7.60 -5.13
CA VAL A 37 2.90 -7.78 -6.23
C VAL A 37 2.30 -8.65 -7.33
N SER A 38 1.63 -9.76 -6.97
CA SER A 38 0.97 -10.63 -7.95
C SER A 38 -0.15 -9.92 -8.69
N LEU A 39 -0.97 -9.12 -7.99
CA LEU A 39 -2.04 -8.34 -8.59
C LEU A 39 -1.50 -7.27 -9.56
N GLN A 40 -0.47 -6.56 -9.15
CA GLN A 40 0.18 -5.53 -9.97
C GLN A 40 0.87 -6.12 -11.20
N MET A 41 1.53 -7.27 -11.06
CA MET A 41 2.11 -8.02 -12.17
C MET A 41 1.05 -8.46 -13.17
N LEU A 42 -0.08 -9.00 -12.72
CA LEU A 42 -1.20 -9.37 -13.58
C LEU A 42 -1.74 -8.18 -14.38
N VAL A 43 -1.95 -7.04 -13.72
CA VAL A 43 -2.43 -5.82 -14.40
C VAL A 43 -1.44 -5.35 -15.46
N SER A 44 -0.14 -5.31 -15.14
CA SER A 44 0.88 -4.88 -16.10
C SER A 44 1.07 -5.84 -17.27
N LEU A 45 0.90 -7.14 -17.05
CA LEU A 45 1.03 -8.15 -18.10
C LEU A 45 -0.16 -8.17 -19.07
N VAL A 46 -1.39 -8.00 -18.55
CA VAL A 46 -2.62 -8.09 -19.36
C VAL A 46 -2.96 -6.76 -20.02
N LEU A 47 -2.73 -5.65 -19.33
CA LEU A 47 -3.16 -4.31 -19.73
C LEU A 47 -1.99 -3.38 -20.07
N ALA A 48 -0.85 -3.92 -20.56
CA ALA A 48 0.28 -3.08 -20.99
C ALA A 48 -0.22 -1.94 -21.90
N PRO A 49 0.06 -0.67 -21.57
CA PRO A 49 -0.49 0.49 -22.23
C PRO A 49 0.14 0.72 -23.62
N THR A 50 -0.36 -0.01 -24.62
CA THR A 50 0.08 0.13 -26.02
C THR A 50 -0.78 1.11 -26.84
N ASN A 51 -2.02 1.36 -26.40
CA ASN A 51 -2.98 2.24 -27.06
C ASN A 51 -3.71 3.09 -26.01
N MET A 52 -4.32 4.21 -26.42
CA MET A 52 -5.05 5.11 -25.52
C MET A 52 -6.16 4.39 -24.71
N MET A 53 -6.86 3.44 -25.33
CA MET A 53 -7.89 2.65 -24.62
C MET A 53 -7.26 1.73 -23.57
N LYS A 54 -6.17 1.05 -23.87
CA LYS A 54 -5.44 0.22 -22.91
C LYS A 54 -4.82 1.05 -21.78
N PHE A 55 -4.38 2.28 -22.09
CA PHE A 55 -3.92 3.23 -21.10
C PHE A 55 -5.02 3.53 -20.05
N ILE A 56 -6.23 3.90 -20.49
CA ILE A 56 -7.36 4.18 -19.59
C ILE A 56 -7.70 2.93 -18.76
N LEU A 57 -7.77 1.75 -19.39
CA LEU A 57 -8.06 0.48 -18.70
C LEU A 57 -6.97 0.13 -17.68
N TYR A 58 -5.70 0.34 -18.01
CA TYR A 58 -4.57 0.11 -17.10
C TYR A 58 -4.68 0.96 -15.82
N TYR A 59 -4.95 2.26 -15.96
CA TYR A 59 -5.11 3.15 -14.79
C TYR A 59 -6.37 2.87 -14.01
N ALA A 60 -7.46 2.49 -14.67
CA ALA A 60 -8.67 2.04 -13.98
C ALA A 60 -8.39 0.76 -13.16
N ALA A 61 -7.64 -0.19 -13.71
CA ALA A 61 -7.25 -1.39 -12.99
C ALA A 61 -6.27 -1.08 -11.84
N LEU A 62 -5.29 -0.19 -12.04
CA LEU A 62 -4.41 0.27 -10.95
C LEU A 62 -5.19 0.93 -9.82
N TYR A 63 -6.19 1.72 -10.13
CA TYR A 63 -7.07 2.33 -9.13
C TYR A 63 -7.75 1.25 -8.25
N LEU A 64 -8.25 0.19 -8.87
CA LEU A 64 -8.82 -0.95 -8.12
C LEU A 64 -7.76 -1.65 -7.26
N VAL A 65 -6.54 -1.82 -7.76
CA VAL A 65 -5.42 -2.39 -6.99
C VAL A 65 -5.10 -1.53 -5.77
N PHE A 66 -5.11 -0.20 -5.89
CA PHE A 66 -4.89 0.70 -4.75
C PHE A 66 -6.00 0.59 -3.70
N ILE A 67 -7.26 0.46 -4.11
CA ILE A 67 -8.37 0.22 -3.17
C ILE A 67 -8.16 -1.10 -2.42
N VAL A 68 -7.84 -2.18 -3.13
CA VAL A 68 -7.59 -3.50 -2.53
C VAL A 68 -6.39 -3.45 -1.58
N SER A 69 -5.31 -2.75 -1.97
CA SER A 69 -4.15 -2.50 -1.09
C SER A 69 -4.56 -1.85 0.23
N GLY A 70 -5.46 -0.88 0.17
CA GLY A 70 -5.98 -0.23 1.36
C GLY A 70 -6.74 -1.16 2.31
N PHE A 71 -7.51 -2.11 1.77
CA PHE A 71 -8.16 -3.13 2.60
C PHE A 71 -7.14 -4.05 3.31
N PHE A 72 -6.06 -4.43 2.63
CA PHE A 72 -4.98 -5.20 3.24
C PHE A 72 -4.27 -4.40 4.34
N LYS A 73 -3.97 -3.11 4.13
CA LYS A 73 -3.39 -2.23 5.16
C LYS A 73 -4.29 -2.14 6.40
N ALA A 74 -5.60 -2.00 6.22
CA ALA A 74 -6.55 -2.00 7.33
C ALA A 74 -6.61 -3.35 8.05
N GLY A 75 -6.50 -4.47 7.32
CA GLY A 75 -6.37 -5.80 7.91
C GLY A 75 -5.09 -5.96 8.74
N GLU A 76 -3.95 -5.46 8.25
CA GLU A 76 -2.69 -5.43 9.02
C GLU A 76 -2.83 -4.61 10.31
N ALA A 77 -3.45 -3.42 10.23
CA ALA A 77 -3.71 -2.59 11.41
C ALA A 77 -4.55 -3.35 12.45
N TYR A 78 -5.56 -4.11 12.02
CA TYR A 78 -6.36 -4.96 12.88
C TYR A 78 -5.53 -6.08 13.55
N VAL A 79 -4.62 -6.71 12.79
CA VAL A 79 -3.67 -7.71 13.34
C VAL A 79 -2.78 -7.08 14.41
N TYR A 80 -2.23 -5.89 14.16
CA TYR A 80 -1.41 -5.19 15.17
C TYR A 80 -2.21 -4.82 16.42
N LEU A 81 -3.47 -4.42 16.25
CA LEU A 81 -4.37 -4.13 17.38
C LEU A 81 -4.61 -5.38 18.23
N LYS A 82 -4.84 -6.54 17.61
CA LYS A 82 -4.98 -7.83 18.32
C LYS A 82 -3.72 -8.20 19.10
N ILE A 83 -2.54 -7.98 18.52
CA ILE A 83 -1.28 -8.22 19.21
C ILE A 83 -1.15 -7.30 20.41
N ALA A 84 -1.47 -6.01 20.25
CA ALA A 84 -1.40 -5.02 21.32
C ALA A 84 -2.40 -5.35 22.47
N SER A 85 -3.56 -5.91 22.15
CA SER A 85 -4.55 -6.36 23.13
C SER A 85 -4.33 -7.79 23.64
N ASN A 86 -3.18 -8.40 23.30
CA ASN A 86 -2.79 -9.75 23.71
C ASN A 86 -3.76 -10.87 23.26
N GLN A 87 -4.49 -10.66 22.14
CA GLN A 87 -5.40 -11.63 21.56
C GLN A 87 -4.68 -12.58 20.59
N PRO A 88 -5.22 -13.80 20.37
CA PRO A 88 -4.68 -14.71 19.37
C PRO A 88 -4.85 -14.12 17.96
N VAL A 89 -3.79 -14.22 17.14
CA VAL A 89 -3.78 -13.73 15.76
C VAL A 89 -3.84 -14.89 14.80
N THR A 90 -4.72 -14.78 13.81
CA THR A 90 -4.88 -15.73 12.71
C THR A 90 -4.65 -15.05 11.38
N VAL A 91 -4.24 -15.82 10.36
CA VAL A 91 -4.05 -15.29 8.99
C VAL A 91 -5.34 -14.70 8.43
N SER A 92 -6.48 -15.24 8.88
CA SER A 92 -7.80 -14.77 8.45
C SER A 92 -8.12 -13.34 8.94
N ASP A 93 -7.40 -12.83 9.95
CA ASP A 93 -7.56 -11.47 10.45
C ASP A 93 -7.07 -10.41 9.44
N LEU A 94 -6.15 -10.78 8.54
CA LEU A 94 -5.73 -9.92 7.43
C LEU A 94 -6.91 -9.57 6.50
N PHE A 95 -7.86 -10.50 6.36
CA PHE A 95 -9.06 -10.35 5.54
C PHE A 95 -10.27 -9.79 6.31
N TYR A 96 -10.05 -9.26 7.51
CA TYR A 96 -11.11 -8.71 8.35
C TYR A 96 -11.99 -7.69 7.62
N CYS A 97 -11.37 -6.76 6.90
CA CYS A 97 -12.06 -5.71 6.17
C CYS A 97 -12.90 -6.22 4.99
N PHE A 98 -12.62 -7.43 4.47
CA PHE A 98 -13.42 -8.04 3.40
C PHE A 98 -14.67 -8.77 3.95
N ARG A 99 -14.73 -9.08 5.25
CA ARG A 99 -15.80 -9.85 5.86
C ARG A 99 -16.81 -9.02 6.64
N GLY A 100 -16.40 -7.85 7.14
CA GLY A 100 -17.19 -7.07 8.09
C GLY A 100 -17.73 -5.77 7.52
N GLU A 101 -17.95 -4.80 8.40
CA GLU A 101 -18.45 -3.45 8.08
C GLU A 101 -17.45 -2.64 7.23
N SER A 102 -17.25 -3.09 6.00
CA SER A 102 -16.25 -2.53 5.08
C SER A 102 -16.65 -1.17 4.51
N ASN A 103 -17.92 -0.74 4.67
CA ASN A 103 -18.41 0.48 4.02
C ASN A 103 -17.62 1.73 4.43
N ARG A 104 -17.30 1.88 5.70
CA ARG A 104 -16.53 3.02 6.20
C ARG A 104 -15.07 2.98 5.72
N THR A 105 -14.46 1.81 5.80
CA THR A 105 -13.10 1.56 5.31
C THR A 105 -13.02 1.73 3.79
N ALA A 106 -14.01 1.19 3.05
CA ALA A 106 -14.09 1.34 1.60
C ALA A 106 -14.16 2.81 1.18
N TYR A 107 -15.01 3.61 1.83
CA TYR A 107 -15.15 5.02 1.51
C TYR A 107 -13.86 5.81 1.70
N ILE A 108 -13.12 5.53 2.77
CA ILE A 108 -11.81 6.14 3.02
C ILE A 108 -10.81 5.68 1.97
N GLN A 109 -10.75 4.37 1.69
CA GLN A 109 -9.79 3.81 0.75
C GLN A 109 -10.02 4.23 -0.70
N ILE A 110 -11.27 4.42 -1.12
CA ILE A 110 -11.60 4.98 -2.44
C ILE A 110 -10.99 6.38 -2.60
N ARG A 111 -11.07 7.22 -1.57
CA ARG A 111 -10.50 8.57 -1.59
C ARG A 111 -8.97 8.54 -1.59
N LEU A 112 -8.37 7.71 -0.75
CA LEU A 112 -6.91 7.56 -0.68
C LEU A 112 -6.36 7.01 -1.99
N ALA A 113 -7.00 6.00 -2.57
CA ALA A 113 -6.63 5.44 -3.86
C ALA A 113 -6.68 6.48 -4.99
N ALA A 114 -7.68 7.38 -4.97
CA ALA A 114 -7.75 8.48 -5.93
C ALA A 114 -6.54 9.43 -5.78
N ILE A 115 -6.17 9.79 -4.56
CA ILE A 115 -5.00 10.64 -4.31
C ILE A 115 -3.73 9.93 -4.79
N GLN A 116 -3.54 8.64 -4.46
CA GLN A 116 -2.40 7.84 -4.90
C GLN A 116 -2.33 7.74 -6.43
N LEU A 117 -3.47 7.56 -7.11
CA LEU A 117 -3.52 7.56 -8.56
C LEU A 117 -3.05 8.90 -9.14
N PHE A 118 -3.53 10.02 -8.60
CA PHE A 118 -3.10 11.36 -9.03
C PHE A 118 -1.60 11.59 -8.85
N THR A 119 -0.95 11.01 -7.85
CA THR A 119 0.50 11.15 -7.65
C THR A 119 1.32 10.35 -8.65
N VAL A 120 0.78 9.22 -9.14
CA VAL A 120 1.47 8.35 -10.11
C VAL A 120 1.26 8.83 -11.55
N LEU A 121 0.10 9.46 -11.87
CA LEU A 121 -0.26 9.90 -13.20
C LEU A 121 0.80 10.77 -13.92
N PRO A 122 1.42 11.79 -13.29
CA PRO A 122 2.40 12.64 -13.99
C PRO A 122 3.63 11.88 -14.47
N ALA A 123 4.21 11.02 -13.65
CA ALA A 123 5.36 10.21 -14.02
C ALA A 123 5.02 9.20 -15.13
N ALA A 124 3.85 8.62 -15.05
CA ALA A 124 3.38 7.64 -16.01
C ALA A 124 3.01 8.26 -17.36
N THR A 125 2.36 9.41 -17.39
CA THR A 125 2.09 10.14 -18.64
C THR A 125 3.39 10.58 -19.32
N TYR A 126 4.35 11.07 -18.53
CA TYR A 126 5.66 11.43 -19.04
C TYR A 126 6.39 10.22 -19.64
N SER A 127 6.38 9.06 -18.98
CA SER A 127 7.03 7.85 -19.50
C SER A 127 6.47 7.41 -20.84
N ILE A 128 5.16 7.52 -21.05
CA ILE A 128 4.51 7.11 -22.29
C ILE A 128 4.78 8.10 -23.43
N LEU A 129 4.76 9.40 -23.14
CA LEU A 129 4.91 10.42 -24.16
C LEU A 129 6.36 10.62 -24.63
N PHE A 130 7.34 10.42 -23.75
CA PHE A 130 8.72 10.83 -24.00
C PHE A 130 9.75 9.70 -23.96
N LEU A 131 9.48 8.58 -23.23
CA LEU A 131 10.45 7.49 -23.08
C LEU A 131 10.33 6.39 -24.15
N GLU A 132 9.31 6.42 -24.99
CA GLU A 132 9.07 5.41 -26.02
C GLU A 132 10.23 5.28 -27.05
N ASN A 133 11.09 6.31 -27.16
CA ASN A 133 12.22 6.39 -28.11
C ASN A 133 13.61 6.43 -27.44
N THR A 134 13.70 6.32 -26.11
CA THR A 134 14.99 6.40 -25.43
C THR A 134 15.52 5.01 -25.10
N SER A 135 16.83 4.81 -25.28
CA SER A 135 17.52 3.58 -24.90
C SER A 135 17.31 3.29 -23.39
N LEU A 136 17.17 2.02 -23.04
CA LEU A 136 16.93 1.51 -21.67
C LEU A 136 17.85 2.06 -20.56
N PHE A 137 18.92 2.77 -20.93
CA PHE A 137 19.89 3.36 -20.00
C PHE A 137 19.82 4.89 -19.87
N ALA A 138 19.02 5.58 -20.70
CA ALA A 138 18.83 7.01 -20.58
C ALA A 138 17.62 7.29 -19.68
N VAL A 139 17.81 7.19 -18.37
CA VAL A 139 16.79 7.61 -17.41
C VAL A 139 16.76 9.12 -17.38
N ASP A 140 15.71 9.69 -17.95
CA ASP A 140 15.53 11.14 -18.01
C ASP A 140 15.40 11.72 -16.58
N GLY A 141 16.21 12.75 -16.27
CA GLY A 141 16.19 13.39 -14.95
C GLY A 141 14.80 13.88 -14.55
N ILE A 142 13.98 14.29 -15.52
CA ILE A 142 12.59 14.73 -15.29
C ILE A 142 11.71 13.56 -14.83
N TYR A 143 11.85 12.37 -15.43
CA TYR A 143 11.12 11.18 -14.99
C TYR A 143 11.47 10.79 -13.55
N LEU A 144 12.77 10.79 -13.23
CA LEU A 144 13.23 10.53 -11.86
C LEU A 144 12.65 11.54 -10.87
N LEU A 145 12.65 12.81 -11.22
CA LEU A 145 12.13 13.87 -10.35
C LEU A 145 10.62 13.72 -10.13
N LEU A 146 9.84 13.45 -11.18
CA LEU A 146 8.41 13.23 -11.09
C LEU A 146 8.06 11.96 -10.29
N SER A 147 8.81 10.88 -10.51
CA SER A 147 8.61 9.63 -9.78
C SER A 147 8.96 9.78 -8.30
N LEU A 148 10.03 10.52 -7.99
CA LEU A 148 10.47 10.79 -6.63
C LEU A 148 9.46 11.70 -5.89
N LEU A 149 8.96 12.74 -6.54
CA LEU A 149 7.89 13.58 -5.99
C LEU A 149 6.62 12.77 -5.73
N GLY A 150 6.22 11.92 -6.68
CA GLY A 150 5.06 11.04 -6.54
C GLY A 150 5.21 10.08 -5.35
N THR A 151 6.38 9.45 -5.19
CA THR A 151 6.64 8.55 -4.05
C THR A 151 6.65 9.29 -2.71
N VAL A 152 7.26 10.47 -2.62
CA VAL A 152 7.26 11.29 -1.41
C VAL A 152 5.84 11.67 -1.01
N ILE A 153 5.02 12.14 -1.94
CA ILE A 153 3.62 12.49 -1.68
C ILE A 153 2.83 11.26 -1.23
N SER A 154 3.02 10.11 -1.90
CA SER A 154 2.34 8.85 -1.53
C SER A 154 2.69 8.42 -0.11
N VAL A 155 3.98 8.43 0.26
CA VAL A 155 4.44 8.12 1.63
C VAL A 155 3.85 9.12 2.65
N PHE A 156 3.79 10.41 2.30
CA PHE A 156 3.21 11.41 3.19
C PHE A 156 1.71 11.20 3.40
N VAL A 157 0.97 10.85 2.35
CA VAL A 157 -0.45 10.49 2.45
C VAL A 157 -0.64 9.23 3.31
N ASP A 158 0.20 8.20 3.12
CA ASP A 158 0.15 6.96 3.91
C ASP A 158 0.49 7.18 5.41
N LEU A 159 1.26 8.23 5.74
CA LEU A 159 1.59 8.58 7.12
C LEU A 159 0.50 9.42 7.82
N LEU A 160 -0.29 10.18 7.05
CA LEU A 160 -1.35 11.04 7.59
C LEU A 160 -2.65 10.28 7.85
N PHE A 161 -2.86 9.15 7.18
CA PHE A 161 -4.10 8.35 7.24
C PHE A 161 -3.83 6.90 7.62
#